data_451ed5779837610ff6e6f1dc6a8cad63
#
_entry.id   451ed5779837610ff6e6f1dc6a8cad63
#
_cell.length_a   1.000
_cell.length_b   1.000
_cell.length_c   1.000
_cell.angle_alpha   90.00
_cell.angle_beta   90.00
_cell.angle_gamma   90.00
#
_symmetry.space_group_name_H-M   'P 1'
#
loop_
_entity.id
_entity.type
_entity.pdbx_description
1 polymer ?
#
loop_
_entity_poly.entity_id
_entity_poly.type
_entity_poly.pdbx_seq_one_letter_code
_entity_poly.pdbx_strand_id
1 'polypeptide(L)'
;MEKLTCFKAYDIRGKLGEELNEDIAWRIGRAYGEYLKPQTIVLGGDVRQTSEALKLALAKGLQDAGVDVLDIGLSGTEEIYFATFHLGVDGGIEVTASHNPMDYNGMKLVRKGARPISGDTGLRDVQRLAEANDFPPVNPEKRGSYKQISLRDDYIDHLLGYINTVNLKPLKLVINSGNGAAGPVIDAIEARFKALNVPVSFIKVHNEPDGTFPHGIPNPLLPECRDDTRNAVIEHQADMGIAFDGDFDRCFLFDDKGQFIEGYYIVGLLAEAFLEKHPGAKIIHDPRLSWNTVDVVGRAGGTPVMSKTGHAFIKERMREEDAIYGGEMSAHHYFRDFAYCDSGMIPWLLVTELLCLKGKTLAELVGDRMVAFPASGEINSKLADPVSAIKRVEDRYAPDALEVDYTDGISIAFADWRFNLRSSNTEPVVRLNVESRHDVALMEARTQEILALLNQ
;
A
#
# COMPACT_ATOMS: atom_id res chain seq x y z
N MET A 1 28.42 -1.39 -20.59
CA MET A 1 27.53 -1.81 -19.51
C MET A 1 26.15 -1.30 -19.86
N GLU A 2 25.20 -2.20 -19.98
CA GLU A 2 23.81 -1.84 -20.32
C GLU A 2 23.14 -1.22 -19.08
N LYS A 3 22.51 -0.06 -19.26
CA LYS A 3 21.82 0.62 -18.14
C LYS A 3 20.38 0.08 -18.01
N LEU A 4 20.03 -0.46 -16.85
CA LEU A 4 18.71 -0.98 -16.57
C LEU A 4 17.83 0.12 -15.95
N THR A 5 16.88 0.62 -16.73
CA THR A 5 15.99 1.74 -16.36
C THR A 5 14.80 1.30 -15.50
N CYS A 6 14.57 0.00 -15.36
CA CYS A 6 13.47 -0.54 -14.53
C CYS A 6 13.69 -0.41 -13.02
N PHE A 7 14.90 -0.14 -12.56
CA PHE A 7 15.17 0.11 -11.14
C PHE A 7 14.72 1.51 -10.73
N LYS A 8 13.72 1.58 -9.87
CA LYS A 8 13.18 2.84 -9.33
C LYS A 8 13.71 3.11 -7.92
N ALA A 9 13.16 4.07 -7.21
CA ALA A 9 13.60 4.43 -5.87
C ALA A 9 13.33 3.33 -4.82
N TYR A 10 12.22 2.61 -4.96
CA TYR A 10 11.73 1.67 -3.94
C TYR A 10 11.53 0.24 -4.44
N ASP A 11 11.40 0.07 -5.75
CA ASP A 11 11.10 -1.20 -6.39
C ASP A 11 11.63 -1.24 -7.83
N ILE A 12 11.29 -2.32 -8.52
CA ILE A 12 11.58 -2.50 -9.93
C ILE A 12 10.27 -2.34 -10.68
N ARG A 13 10.24 -1.46 -11.68
CA ARG A 13 9.12 -1.27 -12.61
C ARG A 13 9.65 -0.91 -13.98
N GLY A 14 9.22 -1.63 -15.00
CA GLY A 14 9.69 -1.41 -16.35
C GLY A 14 8.65 -1.77 -17.39
N LYS A 15 8.76 -1.10 -18.54
CA LYS A 15 7.99 -1.42 -19.72
C LYS A 15 8.44 -2.75 -20.28
N LEU A 16 7.49 -3.62 -20.55
CA LEU A 16 7.77 -4.97 -21.03
C LEU A 16 8.49 -4.98 -22.39
N GLY A 17 9.47 -5.86 -22.49
CA GLY A 17 10.31 -6.04 -23.66
C GLY A 17 11.57 -5.16 -23.64
N GLU A 18 11.40 -3.85 -23.48
CA GLU A 18 12.52 -2.90 -23.53
C GLU A 18 13.24 -2.73 -22.19
N GLU A 19 12.47 -2.50 -21.12
CA GLU A 19 13.00 -2.19 -19.80
C GLU A 19 13.00 -3.41 -18.87
N LEU A 20 12.07 -4.34 -19.10
CA LEU A 20 11.93 -5.56 -18.31
C LEU A 20 11.52 -6.73 -19.19
N ASN A 21 12.28 -7.82 -19.13
CA ASN A 21 12.05 -9.07 -19.83
C ASN A 21 12.62 -10.24 -19.04
N GLU A 22 12.51 -11.45 -19.53
CA GLU A 22 12.97 -12.66 -18.83
C GLU A 22 14.49 -12.68 -18.60
N ASP A 23 15.32 -12.17 -19.55
CA ASP A 23 16.77 -12.07 -19.38
C ASP A 23 17.11 -11.12 -18.24
N ILE A 24 16.49 -9.94 -18.18
CA ILE A 24 16.68 -8.97 -17.09
C ILE A 24 16.20 -9.56 -15.77
N ALA A 25 15.05 -10.27 -15.75
CA ALA A 25 14.55 -10.95 -14.55
C ALA A 25 15.56 -12.00 -14.02
N TRP A 26 16.17 -12.79 -14.91
CA TRP A 26 17.22 -13.71 -14.53
C TRP A 26 18.44 -13.00 -13.94
N ARG A 27 18.89 -11.89 -14.55
CA ARG A 27 20.00 -11.07 -14.04
C ARG A 27 19.69 -10.50 -12.66
N ILE A 28 18.44 -10.07 -12.44
CA ILE A 28 17.98 -9.59 -11.12
C ILE A 28 18.06 -10.70 -10.08
N GLY A 29 17.62 -11.92 -10.42
CA GLY A 29 17.73 -13.09 -9.55
C GLY A 29 19.18 -13.41 -9.20
N ARG A 30 20.08 -13.42 -10.19
CA ARG A 30 21.51 -13.58 -9.97
C ARG A 30 22.09 -12.49 -9.06
N ALA A 31 21.79 -11.22 -9.38
CA ALA A 31 22.30 -10.07 -8.64
C ALA A 31 21.81 -10.06 -7.17
N TYR A 32 20.54 -10.37 -6.95
CA TYR A 32 19.96 -10.50 -5.61
C TYR A 32 20.65 -11.61 -4.81
N GLY A 33 20.84 -12.78 -5.43
CA GLY A 33 21.53 -13.91 -4.81
C GLY A 33 23.00 -13.60 -4.46
N GLU A 34 23.73 -12.95 -5.35
CA GLU A 34 25.13 -12.56 -5.12
C GLU A 34 25.27 -11.45 -4.07
N TYR A 35 24.32 -10.50 -4.02
CA TYR A 35 24.36 -9.38 -3.09
C TYR A 35 24.02 -9.80 -1.67
N LEU A 36 22.87 -10.46 -1.48
CA LEU A 36 22.39 -10.85 -0.16
C LEU A 36 22.94 -12.17 0.33
N LYS A 37 23.37 -13.04 -0.58
CA LYS A 37 23.80 -14.42 -0.30
C LYS A 37 22.82 -15.19 0.58
N PRO A 38 21.54 -15.17 0.24
CA PRO A 38 20.49 -15.84 1.02
C PRO A 38 20.59 -17.34 0.83
N GLN A 39 20.08 -18.12 1.79
CA GLN A 39 19.89 -19.56 1.63
C GLN A 39 18.56 -19.86 0.94
N THR A 40 17.47 -19.23 1.39
CA THR A 40 16.12 -19.48 0.91
C THR A 40 15.34 -18.17 0.70
N ILE A 41 14.68 -18.07 -0.45
CA ILE A 41 13.84 -16.94 -0.85
C ILE A 41 12.44 -17.43 -1.21
N VAL A 42 11.41 -16.69 -0.80
CA VAL A 42 10.03 -16.88 -1.24
C VAL A 42 9.76 -16.04 -2.49
N LEU A 43 9.12 -16.65 -3.48
CA LEU A 43 8.63 -15.97 -4.68
C LEU A 43 7.11 -16.08 -4.80
N GLY A 44 6.52 -15.06 -5.39
CA GLY A 44 5.14 -15.04 -5.85
C GLY A 44 4.98 -14.09 -7.02
N GLY A 45 3.82 -14.11 -7.64
CA GLY A 45 3.49 -13.21 -8.75
C GLY A 45 2.01 -12.88 -8.77
N ASP A 46 1.71 -11.66 -9.19
CA ASP A 46 0.34 -11.21 -9.38
C ASP A 46 -0.31 -11.81 -10.63
N VAL A 47 -1.52 -11.35 -10.93
CA VAL A 47 -2.35 -11.87 -12.02
C VAL A 47 -1.86 -11.47 -13.41
N ARG A 48 -0.93 -10.53 -13.56
CA ARG A 48 -0.49 -10.05 -14.87
C ARG A 48 0.01 -11.19 -15.73
N GLN A 49 -0.31 -11.15 -17.03
CA GLN A 49 -0.02 -12.23 -17.98
C GLN A 49 1.47 -12.58 -18.09
N THR A 50 2.36 -11.61 -17.83
CA THR A 50 3.81 -11.81 -17.86
C THR A 50 4.43 -12.19 -16.52
N SER A 51 3.66 -12.15 -15.43
CA SER A 51 4.19 -12.36 -14.07
C SER A 51 4.75 -13.77 -13.89
N GLU A 52 4.09 -14.78 -14.42
CA GLU A 52 4.56 -16.17 -14.30
C GLU A 52 5.91 -16.39 -15.02
N ALA A 53 6.03 -15.93 -16.27
CA ALA A 53 7.27 -16.06 -17.03
C ALA A 53 8.44 -15.29 -16.38
N LEU A 54 8.19 -14.08 -15.92
CA LEU A 54 9.20 -13.28 -15.20
C LEU A 54 9.60 -13.91 -13.86
N LYS A 55 8.62 -14.43 -13.12
CA LYS A 55 8.86 -15.16 -11.85
C LYS A 55 9.75 -16.38 -12.06
N LEU A 56 9.47 -17.19 -13.07
CA LEU A 56 10.28 -18.38 -13.37
C LEU A 56 11.69 -18.03 -13.83
N ALA A 57 11.86 -16.98 -14.61
CA ALA A 57 13.19 -16.47 -15.00
C ALA A 57 13.96 -15.95 -13.79
N LEU A 58 13.30 -15.20 -12.90
CA LEU A 58 13.86 -14.74 -11.62
C LEU A 58 14.28 -15.93 -10.75
N ALA A 59 13.41 -16.94 -10.61
CA ALA A 59 13.68 -18.16 -9.86
C ALA A 59 14.94 -18.87 -10.39
N LYS A 60 15.06 -18.99 -11.72
CA LYS A 60 16.25 -19.58 -12.35
C LYS A 60 17.51 -18.80 -11.99
N GLY A 61 17.46 -17.47 -12.03
CA GLY A 61 18.60 -16.63 -11.63
C GLY A 61 19.00 -16.84 -10.18
N LEU A 62 18.04 -16.93 -9.26
CA LEU A 62 18.27 -17.25 -7.85
C LEU A 62 18.88 -18.65 -7.67
N GLN A 63 18.33 -19.67 -8.32
CA GLN A 63 18.86 -21.03 -8.27
C GLN A 63 20.30 -21.10 -8.82
N ASP A 64 20.58 -20.41 -9.91
CA ASP A 64 21.92 -20.32 -10.51
C ASP A 64 22.93 -19.61 -9.59
N ALA A 65 22.46 -18.78 -8.66
CA ALA A 65 23.26 -18.20 -7.57
C ALA A 65 23.36 -19.11 -6.32
N GLY A 66 22.77 -20.30 -6.34
CA GLY A 66 22.79 -21.25 -5.23
C GLY A 66 21.70 -21.03 -4.18
N VAL A 67 20.64 -20.29 -4.52
CA VAL A 67 19.54 -19.95 -3.60
C VAL A 67 18.37 -20.91 -3.78
N ASP A 68 17.86 -21.46 -2.68
CA ASP A 68 16.63 -22.24 -2.68
C ASP A 68 15.42 -21.35 -2.84
N VAL A 69 14.48 -21.74 -3.69
CA VAL A 69 13.30 -20.95 -4.03
C VAL A 69 12.05 -21.68 -3.56
N LEU A 70 11.23 -20.99 -2.78
CA LEU A 70 9.88 -21.39 -2.39
C LEU A 70 8.87 -20.53 -3.15
N ASP A 71 8.13 -21.13 -4.07
CA ASP A 71 7.14 -20.42 -4.90
C ASP A 71 5.74 -20.61 -4.31
N ILE A 72 5.10 -19.51 -3.92
CA ILE A 72 3.73 -19.50 -3.39
C ILE A 72 2.65 -19.32 -4.48
N GLY A 73 3.04 -19.21 -5.73
CA GLY A 73 2.13 -19.10 -6.87
C GLY A 73 1.51 -17.70 -7.04
N LEU A 74 0.24 -17.69 -7.45
CA LEU A 74 -0.54 -16.45 -7.57
C LEU A 74 -0.71 -15.83 -6.19
N SER A 75 -0.25 -14.61 -6.03
CA SER A 75 -0.21 -13.91 -4.74
C SER A 75 -0.33 -12.39 -4.90
N GLY A 76 -0.62 -11.72 -3.80
CA GLY A 76 -0.43 -10.30 -3.66
C GLY A 76 0.81 -10.00 -2.83
N THR A 77 1.22 -8.74 -2.85
CA THR A 77 2.46 -8.28 -2.22
C THR A 77 2.52 -8.64 -0.73
N GLU A 78 1.43 -8.48 0.01
CA GLU A 78 1.40 -8.80 1.44
C GLU A 78 1.59 -10.29 1.76
N GLU A 79 1.23 -11.18 0.84
CA GLU A 79 1.46 -12.62 1.04
C GLU A 79 2.96 -12.97 1.01
N ILE A 80 3.76 -12.22 0.24
CA ILE A 80 5.23 -12.33 0.28
C ILE A 80 5.79 -11.81 1.60
N TYR A 81 5.27 -10.73 2.14
CA TYR A 81 5.68 -10.25 3.47
C TYR A 81 5.38 -11.31 4.54
N PHE A 82 4.15 -11.81 4.54
CA PHE A 82 3.74 -12.86 5.46
C PHE A 82 4.62 -14.10 5.34
N ALA A 83 4.79 -14.64 4.15
CA ALA A 83 5.59 -15.83 3.91
C ALA A 83 7.04 -15.63 4.39
N THR A 84 7.63 -14.47 4.15
CA THR A 84 9.01 -14.16 4.53
C THR A 84 9.19 -14.20 6.05
N PHE A 85 8.34 -13.52 6.82
CA PHE A 85 8.49 -13.53 8.27
C PHE A 85 7.97 -14.80 8.92
N HIS A 86 6.91 -15.41 8.40
CA HIS A 86 6.32 -16.63 8.94
C HIS A 86 7.25 -17.84 8.83
N LEU A 87 7.87 -18.02 7.67
CA LEU A 87 8.86 -19.08 7.43
C LEU A 87 10.24 -18.75 8.00
N GLY A 88 10.51 -17.49 8.35
CA GLY A 88 11.83 -17.04 8.80
C GLY A 88 12.92 -17.14 7.74
N VAL A 89 12.56 -17.10 6.46
CA VAL A 89 13.49 -17.14 5.33
C VAL A 89 14.21 -15.80 5.14
N ASP A 90 15.22 -15.80 4.26
CA ASP A 90 16.16 -14.68 4.14
C ASP A 90 15.62 -13.51 3.31
N GLY A 91 14.49 -13.69 2.67
CA GLY A 91 13.80 -12.64 1.91
C GLY A 91 12.69 -13.17 1.02
N GLY A 92 12.09 -12.26 0.27
CA GLY A 92 11.01 -12.58 -0.66
C GLY A 92 10.92 -11.57 -1.79
N ILE A 93 10.33 -11.99 -2.89
CA ILE A 93 10.11 -11.14 -4.07
C ILE A 93 8.71 -11.41 -4.62
N GLU A 94 7.93 -10.36 -4.79
CA GLU A 94 6.66 -10.38 -5.52
C GLU A 94 6.85 -9.79 -6.90
N VAL A 95 6.48 -10.56 -7.94
CA VAL A 95 6.45 -10.06 -9.32
C VAL A 95 5.12 -9.38 -9.55
N THR A 96 5.14 -8.07 -9.60
CA THR A 96 3.95 -7.21 -9.73
C THR A 96 4.32 -5.83 -10.25
N ALA A 97 3.38 -5.18 -10.93
CA ALA A 97 3.42 -3.76 -11.23
C ALA A 97 2.23 -3.02 -10.60
N SER A 98 1.56 -3.61 -9.60
CA SER A 98 0.43 -3.03 -8.88
C SER A 98 -0.62 -2.47 -9.86
N HIS A 99 -0.80 -1.15 -9.90
CA HIS A 99 -1.76 -0.45 -10.74
C HIS A 99 -1.13 0.22 -11.99
N ASN A 100 0.08 -0.15 -12.38
CA ASN A 100 0.68 0.36 -13.61
C ASN A 100 -0.07 -0.13 -14.87
N PRO A 101 0.11 0.54 -16.03
CA PRO A 101 -0.47 0.10 -17.31
C PRO A 101 -0.14 -1.35 -17.67
N MET A 102 -0.90 -1.93 -18.60
CA MET A 102 -0.81 -3.33 -19.01
C MET A 102 0.56 -3.71 -19.59
N ASP A 103 1.25 -2.77 -20.21
CA ASP A 103 2.58 -2.94 -20.80
C ASP A 103 3.73 -2.82 -19.82
N TYR A 104 3.43 -2.84 -18.51
CA TYR A 104 4.40 -2.83 -17.42
C TYR A 104 4.34 -4.10 -16.58
N ASN A 105 5.49 -4.45 -16.00
CA ASN A 105 5.59 -5.33 -14.85
C ASN A 105 6.75 -4.88 -13.94
N GLY A 106 6.96 -5.57 -12.85
CA GLY A 106 7.99 -5.18 -11.89
C GLY A 106 8.21 -6.22 -10.80
N MET A 107 8.94 -5.80 -9.76
CA MET A 107 9.25 -6.63 -8.61
C MET A 107 9.35 -5.78 -7.35
N LYS A 108 8.76 -6.26 -6.27
CA LYS A 108 8.95 -5.72 -4.92
C LYS A 108 9.81 -6.70 -4.13
N LEU A 109 10.92 -6.21 -3.57
CA LEU A 109 11.93 -7.04 -2.94
C LEU A 109 11.98 -6.76 -1.45
N VAL A 110 12.03 -7.82 -0.65
CA VAL A 110 12.30 -7.73 0.79
C VAL A 110 13.44 -8.67 1.18
N ARG A 111 14.12 -8.32 2.27
CA ARG A 111 15.09 -9.17 2.95
C ARG A 111 14.46 -9.83 4.18
N LYS A 112 15.26 -10.53 4.98
CA LYS A 112 14.85 -11.18 6.23
C LYS A 112 14.01 -10.24 7.10
N GLY A 113 12.94 -10.78 7.70
CA GLY A 113 11.98 -10.00 8.48
C GLY A 113 11.06 -9.11 7.63
N ALA A 114 10.94 -9.40 6.33
CA ALA A 114 10.17 -8.62 5.36
C ALA A 114 10.58 -7.13 5.29
N ARG A 115 11.85 -6.82 5.59
CA ARG A 115 12.36 -5.45 5.45
C ARG A 115 12.51 -5.08 3.98
N PRO A 116 12.05 -3.90 3.55
CA PRO A 116 12.16 -3.47 2.16
C PRO A 116 13.62 -3.36 1.69
N ILE A 117 13.83 -3.66 0.41
CA ILE A 117 15.08 -3.34 -0.28
C ILE A 117 14.77 -2.17 -1.22
N SER A 118 15.17 -0.97 -0.81
CA SER A 118 15.03 0.28 -1.56
C SER A 118 16.36 0.75 -2.11
N GLY A 119 16.36 1.87 -2.83
CA GLY A 119 17.57 2.49 -3.38
C GLY A 119 18.68 2.66 -2.36
N ASP A 120 18.32 3.07 -1.14
CA ASP A 120 19.29 3.35 -0.06
C ASP A 120 19.67 2.11 0.74
N THR A 121 18.96 0.99 0.57
CA THR A 121 19.13 -0.22 1.38
C THR A 121 19.55 -1.46 0.58
N GLY A 122 20.07 -1.28 -0.65
CA GLY A 122 20.66 -2.35 -1.44
C GLY A 122 20.13 -2.50 -2.86
N LEU A 123 19.02 -1.85 -3.24
CA LEU A 123 18.47 -1.96 -4.58
C LEU A 123 19.46 -1.44 -5.66
N ARG A 124 20.23 -0.39 -5.35
CA ARG A 124 21.27 0.13 -6.24
C ARG A 124 22.43 -0.85 -6.40
N ASP A 125 22.77 -1.62 -5.38
CA ASP A 125 23.81 -2.66 -5.47
C ASP A 125 23.33 -3.82 -6.35
N VAL A 126 22.06 -4.24 -6.19
CA VAL A 126 21.45 -5.24 -7.07
C VAL A 126 21.42 -4.74 -8.51
N GLN A 127 21.03 -3.47 -8.74
CA GLN A 127 21.07 -2.85 -10.07
C GLN A 127 22.47 -2.91 -10.69
N ARG A 128 23.47 -2.46 -9.97
CA ARG A 128 24.88 -2.45 -10.44
C ARG A 128 25.35 -3.84 -10.85
N LEU A 129 25.05 -4.87 -10.08
CA LEU A 129 25.40 -6.25 -10.40
C LEU A 129 24.63 -6.78 -11.62
N ALA A 130 23.34 -6.48 -11.73
CA ALA A 130 22.52 -6.87 -12.88
C ALA A 130 22.97 -6.18 -14.19
N GLU A 131 23.34 -4.90 -14.12
CA GLU A 131 23.89 -4.13 -15.26
C GLU A 131 25.26 -4.64 -15.69
N ALA A 132 26.10 -5.01 -14.75
CA ALA A 132 27.43 -5.59 -15.04
C ALA A 132 27.29 -6.95 -15.74
N ASN A 133 26.30 -7.74 -15.36
CA ASN A 133 26.05 -9.08 -15.87
C ASN A 133 27.30 -9.97 -15.92
N ASP A 134 28.20 -9.76 -14.95
CA ASP A 134 29.47 -10.49 -14.79
C ASP A 134 29.37 -11.35 -13.51
N PHE A 135 28.68 -12.47 -13.65
CA PHE A 135 28.46 -13.38 -12.54
C PHE A 135 29.42 -14.56 -12.57
N PRO A 136 29.75 -15.15 -11.41
CA PRO A 136 30.48 -16.40 -11.36
C PRO A 136 29.81 -17.48 -12.21
N PRO A 137 30.55 -18.39 -12.81
CA PRO A 137 29.99 -19.52 -13.54
C PRO A 137 28.98 -20.30 -12.67
N VAL A 138 27.90 -20.73 -13.27
CA VAL A 138 26.89 -21.58 -12.58
C VAL A 138 27.57 -22.90 -12.19
N ASN A 139 27.52 -23.24 -10.89
CA ASN A 139 27.96 -24.53 -10.41
C ASN A 139 26.76 -25.48 -10.28
N PRO A 140 26.62 -26.48 -11.15
CA PRO A 140 25.46 -27.39 -11.12
C PRO A 140 25.26 -28.12 -9.77
N GLU A 141 26.37 -28.41 -9.06
CA GLU A 141 26.32 -29.11 -7.76
C GLU A 141 25.85 -28.21 -6.60
N LYS A 142 25.93 -26.88 -6.78
CA LYS A 142 25.54 -25.87 -5.78
C LYS A 142 24.29 -25.12 -6.19
N ARG A 143 23.66 -25.51 -7.28
CA ARG A 143 22.44 -24.89 -7.76
C ARG A 143 21.31 -25.07 -6.74
N GLY A 144 20.59 -23.98 -6.44
CA GLY A 144 19.46 -24.00 -5.49
C GLY A 144 18.29 -24.84 -5.99
N SER A 145 17.49 -25.30 -5.06
CA SER A 145 16.25 -26.04 -5.32
C SER A 145 15.09 -25.10 -5.68
N TYR A 146 14.02 -25.68 -6.24
CA TYR A 146 12.77 -24.99 -6.49
C TYR A 146 11.62 -25.87 -5.99
N LYS A 147 10.75 -25.28 -5.17
CA LYS A 147 9.59 -25.98 -4.61
C LYS A 147 8.38 -25.06 -4.58
N GLN A 148 7.26 -25.55 -5.09
CA GLN A 148 5.96 -24.90 -4.91
C GLN A 148 5.40 -25.25 -3.53
N ILE A 149 4.89 -24.25 -2.82
CA ILE A 149 4.26 -24.38 -1.50
C ILE A 149 2.97 -23.58 -1.45
N SER A 150 2.14 -23.85 -0.47
CA SER A 150 0.97 -23.05 -0.14
C SER A 150 1.01 -22.66 1.33
N LEU A 151 0.81 -21.39 1.62
CA LEU A 151 0.70 -20.84 2.97
C LEU A 151 -0.66 -20.17 3.20
N ARG A 152 -1.64 -20.44 2.31
CA ARG A 152 -2.92 -19.76 2.33
C ARG A 152 -3.64 -19.92 3.66
N ASP A 153 -3.68 -21.12 4.22
CA ASP A 153 -4.37 -21.36 5.50
C ASP A 153 -3.69 -20.64 6.66
N ASP A 154 -2.36 -20.69 6.74
CA ASP A 154 -1.59 -19.99 7.77
C ASP A 154 -1.77 -18.47 7.67
N TYR A 155 -1.79 -17.96 6.44
CA TYR A 155 -2.04 -16.54 6.16
C TYR A 155 -3.44 -16.11 6.60
N ILE A 156 -4.47 -16.87 6.26
CA ILE A 156 -5.84 -16.58 6.70
C ILE A 156 -5.95 -16.63 8.23
N ASP A 157 -5.32 -17.62 8.89
CA ASP A 157 -5.28 -17.69 10.35
C ASP A 157 -4.63 -16.43 10.96
N HIS A 158 -3.54 -15.97 10.38
CA HIS A 158 -2.88 -14.74 10.81
C HIS A 158 -3.80 -13.52 10.67
N LEU A 159 -4.45 -13.36 9.51
CA LEU A 159 -5.39 -12.25 9.26
C LEU A 159 -6.55 -12.24 10.27
N LEU A 160 -7.15 -13.40 10.53
CA LEU A 160 -8.27 -13.50 11.47
C LEU A 160 -7.83 -13.33 12.93
N GLY A 161 -6.54 -13.45 13.21
CA GLY A 161 -5.96 -13.14 14.52
C GLY A 161 -6.07 -11.65 14.93
N TYR A 162 -6.30 -10.74 13.97
CA TYR A 162 -6.51 -9.32 14.27
C TYR A 162 -7.90 -8.99 14.82
N ILE A 163 -8.87 -9.86 14.61
CA ILE A 163 -10.27 -9.67 15.01
C ILE A 163 -10.74 -10.82 15.92
N ASN A 164 -11.80 -10.57 16.65
CA ASN A 164 -12.54 -11.63 17.32
C ASN A 164 -13.82 -11.90 16.53
N THR A 165 -13.86 -13.02 15.82
CA THR A 165 -15.00 -13.39 14.96
C THR A 165 -16.33 -13.54 15.72
N VAL A 166 -16.28 -13.77 17.02
CA VAL A 166 -17.49 -13.82 17.90
C VAL A 166 -18.18 -12.45 17.99
N ASN A 167 -17.44 -11.36 17.79
CA ASN A 167 -17.98 -10.00 17.81
C ASN A 167 -18.75 -9.66 16.53
N LEU A 168 -18.57 -10.42 15.45
CA LEU A 168 -19.16 -10.12 14.16
C LEU A 168 -20.66 -10.44 14.17
N LYS A 169 -21.44 -9.48 13.73
CA LYS A 169 -22.92 -9.53 13.60
C LYS A 169 -23.30 -9.67 12.13
N PRO A 170 -24.58 -9.94 11.83
CA PRO A 170 -25.04 -9.97 10.44
C PRO A 170 -24.69 -8.68 9.70
N LEU A 171 -23.85 -8.80 8.70
CA LEU A 171 -23.43 -7.72 7.80
C LEU A 171 -23.38 -8.23 6.36
N LYS A 172 -23.60 -7.33 5.43
CA LYS A 172 -23.45 -7.55 3.99
C LYS A 172 -22.33 -6.66 3.47
N LEU A 173 -21.27 -7.26 2.96
CA LEU A 173 -20.10 -6.54 2.45
C LEU A 173 -19.99 -6.72 0.94
N VAL A 174 -19.86 -5.62 0.21
CA VAL A 174 -19.41 -5.64 -1.19
C VAL A 174 -17.89 -5.68 -1.19
N ILE A 175 -17.31 -6.62 -1.92
CA ILE A 175 -15.85 -6.77 -2.04
C ILE A 175 -15.47 -6.83 -3.51
N ASN A 176 -14.78 -5.80 -3.99
CA ASN A 176 -14.30 -5.68 -5.35
C ASN A 176 -12.81 -6.01 -5.42
N SER A 177 -12.48 -7.17 -5.97
CA SER A 177 -11.11 -7.63 -6.17
C SER A 177 -10.45 -7.09 -7.45
N GLY A 178 -11.19 -6.38 -8.29
CA GLY A 178 -10.68 -5.76 -9.53
C GLY A 178 -10.06 -6.73 -10.52
N ASN A 179 -10.47 -8.01 -10.51
CA ASN A 179 -9.83 -9.10 -11.27
C ASN A 179 -8.34 -9.31 -10.93
N GLY A 180 -7.87 -8.75 -9.80
CA GLY A 180 -6.51 -8.88 -9.30
C GLY A 180 -6.28 -10.13 -8.46
N ALA A 181 -5.22 -10.11 -7.66
CA ALA A 181 -4.81 -11.25 -6.84
C ALA A 181 -5.65 -11.45 -5.57
N ALA A 182 -6.51 -10.49 -5.20
CA ALA A 182 -7.31 -10.54 -3.96
C ALA A 182 -8.39 -11.62 -3.96
N GLY A 183 -8.97 -11.95 -5.11
CA GLY A 183 -10.13 -12.85 -5.21
C GLY A 183 -9.97 -14.18 -4.47
N PRO A 184 -8.91 -14.95 -4.70
CA PRO A 184 -8.68 -16.22 -4.00
C PRO A 184 -8.53 -16.06 -2.48
N VAL A 185 -7.99 -14.96 -2.00
CA VAL A 185 -7.90 -14.66 -0.55
C VAL A 185 -9.29 -14.38 0.02
N ILE A 186 -10.10 -13.60 -0.69
CA ILE A 186 -11.49 -13.32 -0.30
C ILE A 186 -12.31 -14.62 -0.25
N ASP A 187 -12.15 -15.50 -1.24
CA ASP A 187 -12.81 -16.83 -1.24
C ASP A 187 -12.39 -17.67 -0.03
N ALA A 188 -11.12 -17.65 0.34
CA ALA A 188 -10.61 -18.37 1.51
C ALA A 188 -11.15 -17.80 2.83
N ILE A 189 -11.24 -16.47 2.95
CA ILE A 189 -11.85 -15.82 4.13
C ILE A 189 -13.33 -16.15 4.20
N GLU A 190 -14.08 -16.11 3.09
CA GLU A 190 -15.49 -16.48 3.04
C GLU A 190 -15.71 -17.92 3.49
N ALA A 191 -14.88 -18.86 2.99
CA ALA A 191 -14.95 -20.26 3.39
C ALA A 191 -14.68 -20.43 4.89
N ARG A 192 -13.71 -19.71 5.44
CA ARG A 192 -13.40 -19.73 6.87
C ARG A 192 -14.53 -19.12 7.71
N PHE A 193 -15.14 -18.03 7.27
CA PHE A 193 -16.31 -17.44 7.93
C PHE A 193 -17.49 -18.41 7.96
N LYS A 194 -17.76 -19.11 6.84
CA LYS A 194 -18.79 -20.16 6.79
C LYS A 194 -18.52 -21.29 7.78
N ALA A 195 -17.28 -21.77 7.83
CA ALA A 195 -16.87 -22.83 8.75
C ALA A 195 -17.01 -22.44 10.23
N LEU A 196 -16.81 -21.15 10.55
CA LEU A 196 -16.94 -20.59 11.90
C LEU A 196 -18.36 -20.07 12.22
N ASN A 197 -19.31 -20.22 11.30
CA ASN A 197 -20.67 -19.66 11.39
C ASN A 197 -20.68 -18.14 11.64
N VAL A 198 -19.76 -17.42 11.05
CA VAL A 198 -19.72 -15.95 11.09
C VAL A 198 -20.83 -15.41 10.19
N PRO A 199 -21.75 -14.56 10.69
CA PRO A 199 -22.94 -14.12 9.94
C PRO A 199 -22.67 -12.95 8.99
N VAL A 200 -21.49 -12.89 8.39
CA VAL A 200 -21.12 -11.88 7.39
C VAL A 200 -21.21 -12.49 6.00
N SER A 201 -21.96 -11.84 5.12
CA SER A 201 -22.10 -12.27 3.72
C SER A 201 -21.33 -11.36 2.78
N PHE A 202 -20.74 -11.95 1.73
CA PHE A 202 -19.98 -11.24 0.72
C PHE A 202 -20.75 -11.16 -0.61
N ILE A 203 -20.77 -9.96 -1.19
CA ILE A 203 -21.16 -9.72 -2.57
C ILE A 203 -19.86 -9.43 -3.31
N LYS A 204 -19.41 -10.41 -4.07
CA LYS A 204 -18.11 -10.35 -4.75
C LYS A 204 -18.26 -9.71 -6.13
N VAL A 205 -17.45 -8.68 -6.40
CA VAL A 205 -17.38 -7.95 -7.65
C VAL A 205 -16.01 -8.17 -8.26
N HIS A 206 -15.94 -8.54 -9.55
CA HIS A 206 -14.70 -8.79 -10.28
C HIS A 206 -13.74 -9.70 -9.51
N ASN A 207 -14.27 -10.79 -8.94
CA ASN A 207 -13.53 -11.63 -7.99
C ASN A 207 -12.54 -12.58 -8.65
N GLU A 208 -12.85 -13.04 -9.88
CA GLU A 208 -11.98 -13.95 -10.61
C GLU A 208 -10.70 -13.25 -11.06
N PRO A 209 -9.50 -13.81 -10.75
CA PRO A 209 -8.24 -13.29 -11.25
C PRO A 209 -8.19 -13.34 -12.78
N ASP A 210 -7.95 -12.20 -13.41
CA ASP A 210 -7.84 -12.10 -14.87
C ASP A 210 -6.81 -11.05 -15.27
N GLY A 211 -5.65 -11.50 -15.74
CA GLY A 211 -4.54 -10.66 -16.15
C GLY A 211 -4.81 -9.78 -17.38
N THR A 212 -5.97 -9.93 -18.03
CA THR A 212 -6.40 -9.01 -19.09
C THR A 212 -7.09 -7.76 -18.55
N PHE A 213 -7.45 -7.75 -17.25
CA PHE A 213 -8.18 -6.68 -16.58
C PHE A 213 -9.39 -6.20 -17.38
N PRO A 214 -10.41 -7.05 -17.61
CA PRO A 214 -11.53 -6.73 -18.48
C PRO A 214 -12.37 -5.53 -18.03
N HIS A 215 -12.26 -5.13 -16.76
CA HIS A 215 -12.94 -3.98 -16.15
C HIS A 215 -11.96 -2.81 -15.87
N GLY A 216 -10.81 -2.79 -16.52
CA GLY A 216 -9.74 -1.82 -16.29
C GLY A 216 -8.81 -2.22 -15.15
N ILE A 217 -7.66 -1.57 -15.10
CA ILE A 217 -6.67 -1.79 -14.05
C ILE A 217 -7.22 -1.23 -12.73
N PRO A 218 -7.30 -2.05 -11.66
CA PRO A 218 -7.91 -1.61 -10.42
C PRO A 218 -7.00 -0.60 -9.69
N ASN A 219 -7.49 0.63 -9.57
CA ASN A 219 -6.88 1.69 -8.79
C ASN A 219 -7.98 2.57 -8.17
N PRO A 220 -8.61 2.14 -7.07
CA PRO A 220 -9.74 2.88 -6.47
C PRO A 220 -9.38 4.27 -5.92
N LEU A 221 -8.08 4.62 -5.89
CA LEU A 221 -7.66 6.00 -5.62
C LEU A 221 -8.18 6.97 -6.70
N LEU A 222 -8.35 6.47 -7.93
CA LEU A 222 -8.91 7.24 -9.03
C LEU A 222 -10.45 7.20 -9.00
N PRO A 223 -11.15 8.34 -9.09
CA PRO A 223 -12.61 8.41 -9.04
C PRO A 223 -13.30 7.52 -10.08
N GLU A 224 -12.75 7.42 -11.28
CA GLU A 224 -13.26 6.58 -12.37
C GLU A 224 -13.24 5.07 -12.08
N CYS A 225 -12.46 4.63 -11.11
CA CYS A 225 -12.37 3.22 -10.69
C CYS A 225 -13.30 2.86 -9.51
N ARG A 226 -14.18 3.78 -9.08
CA ARG A 226 -15.02 3.61 -7.89
C ARG A 226 -16.46 3.18 -8.16
N ASP A 227 -16.94 3.37 -9.40
CA ASP A 227 -18.38 3.22 -9.72
C ASP A 227 -18.90 1.81 -9.49
N ASP A 228 -18.15 0.79 -9.88
CA ASP A 228 -18.60 -0.61 -9.74
C ASP A 228 -18.81 -0.99 -8.27
N THR A 229 -17.90 -0.58 -7.39
CA THR A 229 -18.03 -0.82 -5.95
C THR A 229 -19.20 -0.01 -5.37
N ARG A 230 -19.28 1.29 -5.66
CA ARG A 230 -20.35 2.17 -5.20
C ARG A 230 -21.72 1.66 -5.62
N ASN A 231 -21.89 1.34 -6.89
CA ASN A 231 -23.16 0.89 -7.43
C ASN A 231 -23.61 -0.45 -6.83
N ALA A 232 -22.68 -1.37 -6.60
CA ALA A 232 -22.98 -2.64 -5.94
C ALA A 232 -23.40 -2.43 -4.48
N VAL A 233 -22.76 -1.50 -3.74
CA VAL A 233 -23.20 -1.15 -2.36
C VAL A 233 -24.63 -0.65 -2.37
N ILE A 234 -24.99 0.24 -3.27
CA ILE A 234 -26.34 0.82 -3.38
C ILE A 234 -27.36 -0.24 -3.80
N GLU A 235 -27.07 -0.99 -4.86
CA GLU A 235 -27.95 -2.00 -5.42
C GLU A 235 -28.31 -3.10 -4.41
N HIS A 236 -27.30 -3.57 -3.68
CA HIS A 236 -27.46 -4.65 -2.71
C HIS A 236 -27.76 -4.17 -1.29
N GLN A 237 -27.84 -2.86 -1.07
CA GLN A 237 -28.01 -2.27 0.27
C GLN A 237 -26.98 -2.85 1.25
N ALA A 238 -25.71 -2.85 0.85
CA ALA A 238 -24.62 -3.37 1.64
C ALA A 238 -24.25 -2.41 2.78
N ASP A 239 -23.70 -2.97 3.85
CA ASP A 239 -23.27 -2.19 5.02
C ASP A 239 -21.93 -1.48 4.79
N MET A 240 -21.10 -2.00 3.90
CA MET A 240 -19.81 -1.42 3.52
C MET A 240 -19.36 -1.97 2.18
N GLY A 241 -18.63 -1.14 1.42
CA GLY A 241 -17.89 -1.55 0.23
C GLY A 241 -16.39 -1.57 0.47
N ILE A 242 -15.71 -2.53 -0.14
CA ILE A 242 -14.27 -2.73 -0.05
C ILE A 242 -13.74 -2.92 -1.47
N ALA A 243 -12.69 -2.21 -1.83
CA ALA A 243 -12.00 -2.38 -3.10
C ALA A 243 -10.50 -2.45 -2.91
N PHE A 244 -9.81 -3.19 -3.77
CA PHE A 244 -8.36 -3.38 -3.75
C PHE A 244 -7.73 -2.89 -5.04
N ASP A 245 -6.44 -2.61 -5.02
CA ASP A 245 -5.62 -2.52 -6.21
C ASP A 245 -5.12 -3.91 -6.66
N GLY A 246 -4.35 -3.97 -7.74
CA GLY A 246 -4.05 -5.23 -8.44
C GLY A 246 -3.31 -6.28 -7.60
N ASP A 247 -2.41 -5.86 -6.74
CA ASP A 247 -1.64 -6.69 -5.80
C ASP A 247 -2.10 -6.57 -4.33
N PHE A 248 -3.25 -5.95 -4.12
CA PHE A 248 -4.00 -5.75 -2.88
C PHE A 248 -3.19 -5.35 -1.64
N ASP A 249 -2.12 -4.60 -1.82
CA ASP A 249 -1.42 -4.01 -0.68
C ASP A 249 -2.14 -2.76 -0.13
N ARG A 250 -3.19 -2.29 -0.83
CA ARG A 250 -4.07 -1.18 -0.42
C ARG A 250 -5.53 -1.60 -0.34
N CYS A 251 -6.22 -1.01 0.63
CA CYS A 251 -7.64 -1.22 0.90
C CYS A 251 -8.39 0.12 0.86
N PHE A 252 -9.45 0.16 0.07
CA PHE A 252 -10.30 1.34 -0.10
C PHE A 252 -11.71 1.03 0.37
N LEU A 253 -12.27 1.90 1.19
CA LEU A 253 -13.56 1.67 1.85
C LEU A 253 -14.63 2.65 1.36
N PHE A 254 -15.85 2.13 1.27
CA PHE A 254 -17.07 2.84 0.91
C PHE A 254 -18.08 2.61 2.02
N ASP A 255 -18.83 3.66 2.39
CA ASP A 255 -19.88 3.55 3.40
C ASP A 255 -21.14 2.85 2.86
N ASP A 256 -22.14 2.71 3.72
CA ASP A 256 -23.43 2.09 3.40
C ASP A 256 -24.25 2.85 2.34
N LYS A 257 -23.85 4.05 1.97
CA LYS A 257 -24.44 4.86 0.88
C LYS A 257 -23.60 4.80 -0.40
N GLY A 258 -22.54 4.02 -0.41
CA GLY A 258 -21.60 3.92 -1.53
C GLY A 258 -20.65 5.11 -1.65
N GLN A 259 -20.56 5.97 -0.63
CA GLN A 259 -19.61 7.07 -0.61
C GLN A 259 -18.19 6.54 -0.33
N PHE A 260 -17.23 6.92 -1.18
CA PHE A 260 -15.81 6.65 -0.94
C PHE A 260 -15.34 7.42 0.30
N ILE A 261 -14.67 6.72 1.21
CA ILE A 261 -14.06 7.31 2.40
C ILE A 261 -12.58 7.51 2.17
N GLU A 262 -12.12 8.74 2.25
CA GLU A 262 -10.69 9.05 2.12
C GLU A 262 -9.87 8.29 3.16
N GLY A 263 -8.74 7.72 2.72
CA GLY A 263 -7.86 6.94 3.58
C GLY A 263 -7.41 7.67 4.84
N TYR A 264 -7.32 8.98 4.78
CA TYR A 264 -7.01 9.88 5.88
C TYR A 264 -7.89 9.63 7.12
N TYR A 265 -9.20 9.49 6.92
CA TYR A 265 -10.14 9.26 8.03
C TYR A 265 -10.08 7.82 8.55
N ILE A 266 -9.79 6.87 7.67
CA ILE A 266 -9.58 5.47 8.05
C ILE A 266 -8.31 5.32 8.90
N VAL A 267 -7.25 6.04 8.60
CA VAL A 267 -6.03 6.09 9.43
C VAL A 267 -6.36 6.53 10.85
N GLY A 268 -7.14 7.60 11.02
CA GLY A 268 -7.59 8.05 12.33
C GLY A 268 -8.43 7.01 13.07
N LEU A 269 -9.39 6.40 12.38
CA LEU A 269 -10.27 5.38 12.94
C LEU A 269 -9.48 4.15 13.44
N LEU A 270 -8.55 3.64 12.63
CA LEU A 270 -7.72 2.50 13.01
C LEU A 270 -6.72 2.85 14.12
N ALA A 271 -6.15 4.05 14.09
CA ALA A 271 -5.27 4.54 15.15
C ALA A 271 -5.98 4.53 16.52
N GLU A 272 -7.20 5.03 16.58
CA GLU A 272 -8.02 5.00 17.80
C GLU A 272 -8.27 3.57 18.27
N ALA A 273 -8.66 2.68 17.36
CA ALA A 273 -8.91 1.28 17.69
C ALA A 273 -7.68 0.55 18.25
N PHE A 274 -6.50 0.81 17.69
CA PHE A 274 -5.25 0.27 18.23
C PHE A 274 -4.89 0.85 19.59
N LEU A 275 -5.11 2.14 19.80
CA LEU A 275 -4.80 2.80 21.08
C LEU A 275 -5.74 2.38 22.22
N GLU A 276 -6.98 1.98 21.91
CA GLU A 276 -7.87 1.37 22.90
C GLU A 276 -7.26 0.07 23.49
N LYS A 277 -6.55 -0.70 22.67
CA LYS A 277 -5.91 -1.96 23.06
C LYS A 277 -4.47 -1.77 23.56
N HIS A 278 -3.79 -0.74 23.10
CA HIS A 278 -2.37 -0.45 23.36
C HIS A 278 -2.18 1.00 23.81
N PRO A 279 -2.61 1.37 25.03
CA PRO A 279 -2.50 2.74 25.53
C PRO A 279 -1.05 3.24 25.51
N GLY A 280 -0.85 4.50 25.08
CA GLY A 280 0.46 5.12 24.99
C GLY A 280 1.30 4.72 23.78
N ALA A 281 0.80 3.83 22.91
CA ALA A 281 1.52 3.41 21.72
C ALA A 281 1.76 4.56 20.72
N LYS A 282 2.77 4.39 19.88
CA LYS A 282 3.09 5.32 18.81
C LYS A 282 2.33 4.95 17.53
N ILE A 283 1.89 5.98 16.82
CA ILE A 283 1.20 5.88 15.54
C ILE A 283 1.99 6.68 14.50
N ILE A 284 2.40 6.04 13.42
CA ILE A 284 3.09 6.71 12.33
C ILE A 284 2.05 7.25 11.33
N HIS A 285 2.27 8.48 10.84
CA HIS A 285 1.47 9.09 9.80
C HIS A 285 2.34 9.86 8.80
N ASP A 286 1.80 10.12 7.61
CA ASP A 286 2.46 10.93 6.60
C ASP A 286 2.14 12.45 6.79
N PRO A 287 2.90 13.35 6.13
CA PRO A 287 2.71 14.78 6.32
C PRO A 287 1.64 15.40 5.42
N ARG A 288 1.06 14.67 4.47
CA ARG A 288 0.12 15.21 3.49
C ARG A 288 -1.14 15.76 4.14
N LEU A 289 -1.79 14.93 4.97
CA LEU A 289 -2.91 15.31 5.81
C LEU A 289 -2.65 14.73 7.21
N SER A 290 -2.63 15.58 8.24
CA SER A 290 -2.13 15.17 9.55
C SER A 290 -3.00 15.57 10.74
N TRP A 291 -3.77 16.64 10.66
CA TRP A 291 -4.45 17.19 11.84
C TRP A 291 -5.49 16.25 12.45
N ASN A 292 -6.28 15.55 11.62
CA ASN A 292 -7.21 14.56 12.15
C ASN A 292 -6.50 13.45 12.92
N THR A 293 -5.43 12.89 12.33
CA THR A 293 -4.68 11.81 12.96
C THR A 293 -4.03 12.26 14.26
N VAL A 294 -3.39 13.43 14.27
CA VAL A 294 -2.75 14.00 15.47
C VAL A 294 -3.77 14.23 16.58
N ASP A 295 -4.95 14.80 16.26
CA ASP A 295 -6.03 15.04 17.24
C ASP A 295 -6.58 13.73 17.82
N VAL A 296 -6.88 12.75 16.95
CA VAL A 296 -7.40 11.44 17.39
C VAL A 296 -6.39 10.71 18.28
N VAL A 297 -5.14 10.64 17.84
CA VAL A 297 -4.07 9.96 18.57
C VAL A 297 -3.81 10.61 19.91
N GLY A 298 -3.78 11.95 19.96
CA GLY A 298 -3.60 12.69 21.19
C GLY A 298 -4.75 12.47 22.19
N ARG A 299 -6.01 12.50 21.74
CA ARG A 299 -7.18 12.23 22.58
C ARG A 299 -7.22 10.79 23.10
N ALA A 300 -6.76 9.84 22.30
CA ALA A 300 -6.68 8.44 22.69
C ALA A 300 -5.45 8.10 23.55
N GLY A 301 -4.65 9.10 23.94
CA GLY A 301 -3.48 8.94 24.81
C GLY A 301 -2.26 8.31 24.13
N GLY A 302 -2.20 8.30 22.80
CA GLY A 302 -1.06 7.84 22.03
C GLY A 302 -0.08 8.95 21.67
N THR A 303 0.95 8.58 20.93
CA THR A 303 1.98 9.52 20.43
C THR A 303 1.99 9.49 18.90
N PRO A 304 1.58 10.58 18.22
CA PRO A 304 1.69 10.68 16.77
C PRO A 304 3.14 10.95 16.37
N VAL A 305 3.64 10.23 15.37
CA VAL A 305 4.99 10.39 14.82
C VAL A 305 4.90 10.55 13.32
N MET A 306 5.38 11.68 12.80
CA MET A 306 5.38 11.95 11.37
C MET A 306 6.56 11.25 10.69
N SER A 307 6.32 10.69 9.52
CA SER A 307 7.32 10.10 8.64
C SER A 307 7.20 10.70 7.24
N LYS A 308 8.28 10.63 6.49
CA LYS A 308 8.27 10.86 5.06
C LYS A 308 7.28 9.92 4.37
N THR A 309 6.61 10.40 3.32
CA THR A 309 5.71 9.58 2.51
C THR A 309 6.47 8.49 1.77
N GLY A 310 5.89 7.31 1.72
CA GLY A 310 6.42 6.14 1.00
C GLY A 310 6.63 4.94 1.91
N HIS A 311 6.21 3.77 1.40
CA HIS A 311 6.14 2.55 2.21
C HIS A 311 7.47 2.15 2.86
N ALA A 312 8.60 2.36 2.18
CA ALA A 312 9.91 2.02 2.73
C ALA A 312 10.26 2.90 3.94
N PHE A 313 10.00 4.21 3.86
CA PHE A 313 10.27 5.14 4.96
C PHE A 313 9.37 4.87 6.16
N ILE A 314 8.09 4.63 5.92
CA ILE A 314 7.12 4.36 7.00
C ILE A 314 7.46 3.05 7.71
N LYS A 315 7.78 1.99 6.97
CA LYS A 315 8.18 0.70 7.56
C LYS A 315 9.42 0.82 8.44
N GLU A 316 10.45 1.54 8.00
CA GLU A 316 11.65 1.76 8.82
C GLU A 316 11.34 2.64 10.04
N ARG A 317 10.56 3.71 9.86
CA ARG A 317 10.15 4.57 10.98
C ARG A 317 9.32 3.80 12.01
N MET A 318 8.45 2.89 11.58
CA MET A 318 7.71 2.02 12.49
C MET A 318 8.62 1.12 13.32
N ARG A 319 9.67 0.56 12.69
CA ARG A 319 10.65 -0.28 13.39
C ARG A 319 11.48 0.52 14.40
N GLU A 320 11.95 1.69 14.02
CA GLU A 320 12.72 2.59 14.89
C GLU A 320 11.93 3.01 16.13
N GLU A 321 10.65 3.29 15.96
CA GLU A 321 9.76 3.78 17.02
C GLU A 321 9.00 2.68 17.74
N ASP A 322 9.08 1.43 17.28
CA ASP A 322 8.22 0.31 17.70
C ASP A 322 6.73 0.70 17.69
N ALA A 323 6.32 1.38 16.61
CA ALA A 323 4.96 1.85 16.47
C ALA A 323 3.99 0.68 16.23
N ILE A 324 2.82 0.73 16.88
CA ILE A 324 1.82 -0.34 16.76
C ILE A 324 1.12 -0.36 15.40
N TYR A 325 0.91 0.84 14.84
CA TYR A 325 0.20 1.06 13.59
C TYR A 325 0.75 2.29 12.89
N GLY A 326 0.70 2.28 11.58
CA GLY A 326 0.98 3.44 10.75
C GLY A 326 0.04 3.50 9.57
N GLY A 327 -0.22 4.68 9.05
CA GLY A 327 -1.10 4.85 7.91
C GLY A 327 -0.72 6.01 7.01
N GLU A 328 -1.03 5.85 5.74
CA GLU A 328 -0.94 6.88 4.72
C GLU A 328 -2.33 7.20 4.16
N MET A 329 -2.54 8.46 3.81
CA MET A 329 -3.79 8.86 3.16
C MET A 329 -4.06 8.13 1.82
N SER A 330 -3.04 7.58 1.21
CA SER A 330 -3.11 6.78 -0.03
C SER A 330 -3.61 5.34 0.18
N ALA A 331 -4.19 5.04 1.35
CA ALA A 331 -4.74 3.75 1.73
C ALA A 331 -3.71 2.64 1.95
N HIS A 332 -2.47 2.98 2.26
CA HIS A 332 -1.51 2.06 2.84
C HIS A 332 -1.65 2.06 4.37
N HIS A 333 -1.79 0.89 4.96
CA HIS A 333 -1.90 0.68 6.40
C HIS A 333 -0.88 -0.36 6.84
N TYR A 334 -0.10 -0.02 7.88
CA TYR A 334 1.07 -0.77 8.34
C TYR A 334 0.83 -1.26 9.76
N PHE A 335 1.24 -2.49 10.05
CA PHE A 335 0.94 -3.14 11.32
C PHE A 335 2.21 -3.74 11.93
N ARG A 336 2.50 -3.42 13.19
CA ARG A 336 3.66 -3.99 13.91
C ARG A 336 3.68 -5.50 13.85
N ASP A 337 2.56 -6.13 14.13
CA ASP A 337 2.45 -7.59 14.22
C ASP A 337 2.37 -8.27 12.83
N PHE A 338 2.40 -7.46 11.76
CA PHE A 338 2.62 -7.88 10.37
C PHE A 338 4.03 -7.50 9.88
N ALA A 339 5.03 -7.67 10.75
CA ALA A 339 6.43 -7.28 10.51
C ALA A 339 6.59 -5.81 10.08
N TYR A 340 5.75 -4.91 10.61
CA TYR A 340 5.68 -3.49 10.26
C TYR A 340 5.36 -3.22 8.78
N CYS A 341 4.83 -4.22 8.08
CA CYS A 341 4.47 -4.10 6.68
C CYS A 341 3.02 -3.67 6.48
N ASP A 342 2.74 -3.20 5.27
CA ASP A 342 1.41 -2.85 4.83
C ASP A 342 0.59 -4.08 4.46
N SER A 343 -0.72 -3.96 4.66
CA SER A 343 -1.72 -4.96 4.31
C SER A 343 -2.99 -4.29 3.82
N GLY A 344 -3.55 -4.79 2.73
CA GLY A 344 -4.90 -4.44 2.28
C GLY A 344 -5.98 -5.29 2.95
N MET A 345 -5.66 -6.50 3.41
CA MET A 345 -6.65 -7.40 4.02
C MET A 345 -6.98 -7.05 5.48
N ILE A 346 -6.01 -6.64 6.27
CA ILE A 346 -6.21 -6.35 7.70
C ILE A 346 -7.17 -5.15 7.94
N PRO A 347 -7.08 -4.02 7.21
CA PRO A 347 -7.91 -2.84 7.49
C PRO A 347 -9.40 -3.10 7.44
N TRP A 348 -9.91 -3.75 6.39
CA TRP A 348 -11.35 -3.97 6.26
C TRP A 348 -11.89 -4.98 7.28
N LEU A 349 -11.08 -5.97 7.70
CA LEU A 349 -11.44 -6.88 8.78
C LEU A 349 -11.61 -6.13 10.09
N LEU A 350 -10.66 -5.24 10.44
CA LEU A 350 -10.72 -4.40 11.63
C LEU A 350 -11.92 -3.45 11.59
N VAL A 351 -12.18 -2.80 10.48
CA VAL A 351 -13.33 -1.89 10.33
C VAL A 351 -14.64 -2.67 10.43
N THR A 352 -14.74 -3.86 9.84
CA THR A 352 -15.92 -4.73 9.96
C THR A 352 -16.22 -5.05 11.44
N GLU A 353 -15.20 -5.40 12.21
CA GLU A 353 -15.36 -5.63 13.67
C GLU A 353 -15.80 -4.35 14.39
N LEU A 354 -15.23 -3.18 14.03
CA LEU A 354 -15.62 -1.90 14.63
C LEU A 354 -17.10 -1.54 14.37
N LEU A 355 -17.59 -1.76 13.16
CA LEU A 355 -19.02 -1.57 12.84
C LEU A 355 -19.90 -2.38 13.80
N CYS A 356 -19.51 -3.62 14.06
CA CYS A 356 -20.24 -4.51 14.96
C CYS A 356 -20.12 -4.10 16.43
N LEU A 357 -18.93 -3.78 16.91
CA LEU A 357 -18.68 -3.38 18.30
C LEU A 357 -19.31 -2.05 18.67
N LYS A 358 -19.23 -1.07 17.78
CA LYS A 358 -19.80 0.27 18.00
C LYS A 358 -21.29 0.33 17.68
N GLY A 359 -21.84 -0.61 16.91
CA GLY A 359 -23.22 -0.60 16.43
C GLY A 359 -23.52 0.60 15.55
N LYS A 360 -22.57 1.04 14.74
CA LYS A 360 -22.64 2.23 13.88
C LYS A 360 -22.26 1.89 12.45
N THR A 361 -22.74 2.68 11.48
CA THR A 361 -22.28 2.62 10.11
C THR A 361 -20.90 3.25 9.98
N LEU A 362 -20.20 2.97 8.86
CA LEU A 362 -18.91 3.62 8.58
C LEU A 362 -19.06 5.13 8.46
N ALA A 363 -20.15 5.60 7.82
CA ALA A 363 -20.46 7.03 7.73
C ALA A 363 -20.58 7.70 9.11
N GLU A 364 -21.22 7.03 10.07
CA GLU A 364 -21.33 7.52 11.44
C GLU A 364 -19.99 7.52 12.19
N LEU A 365 -19.15 6.50 11.97
CA LEU A 365 -17.85 6.39 12.63
C LEU A 365 -16.87 7.50 12.21
N VAL A 366 -16.92 7.93 10.94
CA VAL A 366 -15.98 8.93 10.41
C VAL A 366 -16.61 10.32 10.22
N GLY A 367 -17.93 10.43 10.27
CA GLY A 367 -18.65 11.66 9.93
C GLY A 367 -18.24 12.88 10.75
N ASP A 368 -18.15 12.74 12.06
CA ASP A 368 -17.72 13.83 12.94
C ASP A 368 -16.28 14.27 12.64
N ARG A 369 -15.44 13.35 12.23
CA ARG A 369 -14.03 13.62 11.87
C ARG A 369 -13.92 14.35 10.53
N MET A 370 -14.76 13.98 9.56
CA MET A 370 -14.84 14.65 8.27
C MET A 370 -15.33 16.10 8.40
N VAL A 371 -16.24 16.35 9.33
CA VAL A 371 -16.70 17.71 9.68
C VAL A 371 -15.61 18.48 10.43
N ALA A 372 -14.94 17.85 11.38
CA ALA A 372 -13.90 18.50 12.19
C ALA A 372 -12.66 18.88 11.37
N PHE A 373 -12.28 18.06 10.39
CA PHE A 373 -11.10 18.26 9.55
C PHE A 373 -11.42 17.99 8.08
N PRO A 374 -12.15 18.92 7.41
CA PRO A 374 -12.38 18.80 5.99
C PRO A 374 -11.07 18.79 5.21
N ALA A 375 -10.96 17.94 4.21
CA ALA A 375 -9.78 17.76 3.40
C ALA A 375 -10.09 17.76 1.90
N SER A 376 -9.17 18.29 1.10
CA SER A 376 -9.31 18.32 -0.36
C SER A 376 -9.11 16.97 -1.04
N GLY A 377 -8.50 15.99 -0.34
CA GLY A 377 -7.86 14.87 -1.01
C GLY A 377 -6.61 15.30 -1.77
N GLU A 378 -5.93 14.36 -2.43
CA GLU A 378 -4.73 14.67 -3.22
C GLU A 378 -5.11 15.20 -4.59
N ILE A 379 -4.62 16.39 -4.94
CA ILE A 379 -4.83 17.04 -6.22
C ILE A 379 -3.52 17.08 -6.99
N ASN A 380 -3.51 16.47 -8.17
CA ASN A 380 -2.34 16.39 -9.04
C ASN A 380 -2.38 17.46 -10.12
N SER A 381 -1.30 18.22 -10.25
CA SER A 381 -1.11 19.25 -11.30
C SER A 381 0.14 18.93 -12.12
N LYS A 382 -0.03 18.77 -13.44
CA LYS A 382 1.10 18.65 -14.38
C LYS A 382 1.63 20.03 -14.69
N LEU A 383 2.89 20.29 -14.37
CA LEU A 383 3.54 21.59 -14.51
C LEU A 383 4.84 21.44 -15.29
N ALA A 384 5.17 22.43 -16.11
CA ALA A 384 6.43 22.45 -16.85
C ALA A 384 7.64 22.63 -15.93
N ASP A 385 7.49 23.43 -14.86
CA ASP A 385 8.51 23.69 -13.86
C ASP A 385 7.93 23.57 -12.44
N PRO A 386 7.89 22.33 -11.89
CA PRO A 386 7.40 22.07 -10.54
C PRO A 386 8.17 22.85 -9.45
N VAL A 387 9.48 22.99 -9.59
CA VAL A 387 10.33 23.61 -8.58
C VAL A 387 10.00 25.09 -8.41
N SER A 388 9.93 25.83 -9.51
CA SER A 388 9.57 27.25 -9.48
C SER A 388 8.13 27.46 -9.01
N ALA A 389 7.21 26.58 -9.37
CA ALA A 389 5.82 26.66 -8.93
C ALA A 389 5.69 26.46 -7.41
N ILE A 390 6.36 25.46 -6.84
CA ILE A 390 6.39 25.25 -5.39
C ILE A 390 7.02 26.45 -4.68
N LYS A 391 8.11 26.98 -5.22
CA LYS A 391 8.77 28.17 -4.64
C LYS A 391 7.86 29.40 -4.61
N ARG A 392 7.07 29.65 -5.66
CA ARG A 392 6.08 30.76 -5.64
C ARG A 392 5.07 30.59 -4.51
N VAL A 393 4.57 29.38 -4.30
CA VAL A 393 3.63 29.11 -3.21
C VAL A 393 4.29 29.28 -1.85
N GLU A 394 5.50 28.79 -1.68
CA GLU A 394 6.29 28.98 -0.46
C GLU A 394 6.49 30.48 -0.15
N ASP A 395 6.98 31.26 -1.12
CA ASP A 395 7.25 32.67 -0.96
C ASP A 395 5.98 33.48 -0.61
N ARG A 396 4.82 33.03 -1.09
CA ARG A 396 3.51 33.65 -0.80
C ARG A 396 3.03 33.36 0.62
N TYR A 397 3.21 32.15 1.12
CA TYR A 397 2.54 31.68 2.35
C TYR A 397 3.46 31.54 3.57
N ALA A 398 4.75 31.22 3.38
CA ALA A 398 5.66 30.99 4.49
C ALA A 398 5.86 32.21 5.43
N PRO A 399 5.87 33.46 4.95
CA PRO A 399 6.05 34.63 5.82
C PRO A 399 4.97 34.81 6.89
N ASP A 400 3.74 34.37 6.62
CA ASP A 400 2.58 34.49 7.51
C ASP A 400 2.24 33.20 8.24
N ALA A 401 3.04 32.14 8.06
CA ALA A 401 2.78 30.83 8.61
C ALA A 401 3.08 30.73 10.11
N LEU A 402 2.32 29.91 10.82
CA LEU A 402 2.64 29.49 12.19
C LEU A 402 3.71 28.40 12.21
N GLU A 403 3.72 27.54 11.19
CA GLU A 403 4.66 26.44 11.08
C GLU A 403 4.98 26.17 9.61
N VAL A 404 6.24 25.89 9.33
CA VAL A 404 6.74 25.41 8.03
C VAL A 404 7.57 24.16 8.27
N ASP A 405 7.24 23.08 7.59
CA ASP A 405 7.92 21.78 7.69
C ASP A 405 8.33 21.27 6.31
N TYR A 406 9.54 20.70 6.22
CA TYR A 406 10.14 20.20 4.98
C TYR A 406 10.37 18.67 5.01
N THR A 407 9.65 17.95 5.85
CA THR A 407 9.80 16.49 5.96
C THR A 407 9.55 15.78 4.63
N ASP A 408 8.52 16.22 3.88
CA ASP A 408 8.25 15.71 2.52
C ASP A 408 7.59 16.81 1.68
N GLY A 409 8.35 17.41 0.77
CA GLY A 409 7.96 18.63 0.09
C GLY A 409 7.92 19.80 1.08
N ILE A 410 6.88 20.60 1.03
CA ILE A 410 6.65 21.70 1.97
C ILE A 410 5.26 21.57 2.60
N SER A 411 5.19 21.62 3.91
CA SER A 411 3.95 21.75 4.68
C SER A 411 3.92 23.12 5.34
N ILE A 412 2.85 23.87 5.13
CA ILE A 412 2.66 25.18 5.74
C ILE A 412 1.34 25.19 6.50
N ALA A 413 1.40 25.59 7.79
CA ALA A 413 0.26 25.59 8.68
C ALA A 413 -0.05 26.97 9.24
N PHE A 414 -1.35 27.28 9.30
CA PHE A 414 -1.95 28.45 9.91
C PHE A 414 -2.87 28.02 11.06
N ALA A 415 -3.57 28.94 11.70
CA ALA A 415 -4.45 28.62 12.82
C ALA A 415 -5.58 27.65 12.42
N ASP A 416 -6.22 27.89 11.28
CA ASP A 416 -7.45 27.19 10.90
C ASP A 416 -7.32 26.34 9.63
N TRP A 417 -6.18 26.34 8.98
CA TRP A 417 -5.93 25.54 7.78
C TRP A 417 -4.44 25.26 7.57
N ARG A 418 -4.15 24.24 6.81
CA ARG A 418 -2.80 23.90 6.37
C ARG A 418 -2.81 23.24 4.99
N PHE A 419 -1.64 23.18 4.38
CA PHE A 419 -1.44 22.39 3.16
C PHE A 419 -0.09 21.70 3.15
N ASN A 420 0.00 20.64 2.35
CA ASN A 420 1.25 20.01 1.93
C ASN A 420 1.34 20.11 0.40
N LEU A 421 2.50 20.46 -0.10
CA LEU A 421 2.79 20.59 -1.51
C LEU A 421 4.11 19.90 -1.80
N ARG A 422 4.10 18.91 -2.70
CA ARG A 422 5.30 18.16 -3.05
C ARG A 422 5.38 17.84 -4.54
N SER A 423 6.59 17.75 -5.07
CA SER A 423 6.82 17.23 -6.43
C SER A 423 6.83 15.70 -6.44
N SER A 424 6.39 15.11 -7.53
CA SER A 424 6.63 13.69 -7.79
C SER A 424 8.11 13.45 -8.12
N ASN A 425 8.67 12.34 -7.65
CA ASN A 425 10.04 11.95 -7.98
C ASN A 425 10.19 11.34 -9.39
N THR A 426 9.07 11.00 -10.04
CA THR A 426 9.04 10.22 -11.28
C THR A 426 8.37 10.94 -12.44
N GLU A 427 7.56 11.96 -12.17
CA GLU A 427 6.76 12.68 -13.17
C GLU A 427 6.80 14.19 -12.90
N PRO A 428 6.61 15.07 -13.91
CA PRO A 428 6.50 16.50 -13.71
C PRO A 428 5.13 16.88 -13.13
N VAL A 429 4.82 16.31 -11.96
CA VAL A 429 3.55 16.46 -11.25
C VAL A 429 3.81 17.05 -9.87
N VAL A 430 3.04 18.04 -9.51
CA VAL A 430 2.94 18.57 -8.16
C VAL A 430 1.66 18.06 -7.51
N ARG A 431 1.76 17.65 -6.26
CA ARG A 431 0.67 17.08 -5.48
C ARG A 431 0.33 17.98 -4.32
N LEU A 432 -0.91 18.43 -4.29
CA LEU A 432 -1.45 19.34 -3.27
C LEU A 432 -2.45 18.60 -2.39
N ASN A 433 -2.32 18.78 -1.08
CA ASN A 433 -3.31 18.40 -0.08
C ASN A 433 -3.60 19.58 0.84
N VAL A 434 -4.87 19.90 1.04
CA VAL A 434 -5.32 21.01 1.91
C VAL A 434 -6.31 20.47 2.93
N GLU A 435 -6.20 20.93 4.17
CA GLU A 435 -7.15 20.64 5.24
C GLU A 435 -7.42 21.89 6.09
N SER A 436 -8.59 21.92 6.72
CA SER A 436 -8.99 22.99 7.62
C SER A 436 -9.59 22.45 8.92
N ARG A 437 -9.88 23.35 9.86
CA ARG A 437 -10.59 23.06 11.09
C ARG A 437 -12.05 23.54 10.96
N HIS A 438 -13.01 22.61 10.92
CA HIS A 438 -14.47 22.87 10.92
C HIS A 438 -14.97 23.82 9.81
N ASP A 439 -14.18 24.05 8.76
CA ASP A 439 -14.52 25.04 7.72
C ASP A 439 -14.20 24.49 6.31
N VAL A 440 -15.20 23.90 5.70
CA VAL A 440 -15.13 23.37 4.33
C VAL A 440 -14.89 24.51 3.32
N ALA A 441 -15.57 25.65 3.50
CA ALA A 441 -15.46 26.77 2.57
C ALA A 441 -14.06 27.39 2.57
N LEU A 442 -13.43 27.47 3.74
CA LEU A 442 -12.03 27.90 3.86
C LEU A 442 -11.10 26.92 3.13
N MET A 443 -11.26 25.62 3.37
CA MET A 443 -10.45 24.59 2.71
C MET A 443 -10.57 24.69 1.19
N GLU A 444 -11.78 24.79 0.67
CA GLU A 444 -12.04 24.93 -0.78
C GLU A 444 -11.45 26.20 -1.35
N ALA A 445 -11.63 27.36 -0.69
CA ALA A 445 -11.09 28.64 -1.12
C ALA A 445 -9.56 28.61 -1.19
N ARG A 446 -8.89 28.10 -0.16
CA ARG A 446 -7.43 27.99 -0.11
C ARG A 446 -6.89 27.00 -1.15
N THR A 447 -7.60 25.92 -1.39
CA THR A 447 -7.26 24.98 -2.46
C THR A 447 -7.24 25.68 -3.82
N GLN A 448 -8.29 26.45 -4.15
CA GLN A 448 -8.36 27.18 -5.42
C GLN A 448 -7.28 28.27 -5.54
N GLU A 449 -6.99 29.00 -4.46
CA GLU A 449 -5.92 30.00 -4.45
C GLU A 449 -4.54 29.38 -4.76
N ILE A 450 -4.23 28.23 -4.11
CA ILE A 450 -2.94 27.55 -4.34
C ILE A 450 -2.87 27.00 -5.77
N LEU A 451 -3.94 26.37 -6.27
CA LEU A 451 -3.99 25.88 -7.64
C LEU A 451 -3.79 27.02 -8.67
N ALA A 452 -4.37 28.21 -8.41
CA ALA A 452 -4.17 29.38 -9.27
C ALA A 452 -2.71 29.85 -9.27
N LEU A 453 -2.04 29.83 -8.12
CA LEU A 453 -0.60 30.18 -8.01
C LEU A 453 0.31 29.14 -8.71
N LEU A 454 -0.05 27.86 -8.66
CA LEU A 454 0.73 26.81 -9.33
C LEU A 454 0.70 26.96 -10.85
N ASN A 455 -0.40 27.49 -11.41
CA ASN A 455 -0.62 27.62 -12.85
C ASN A 455 -0.17 28.98 -13.42
N GLN A 456 0.43 29.86 -12.63
CA GLN A 456 1.07 31.09 -13.09
C GLN A 456 2.47 30.81 -13.63
#